data_39b68745e5cef745584e3859bf944a83
#
_entry.id   39b68745e5cef745584e3859bf944a83
#
_cell.length_a   1.000
_cell.length_b   1.000
_cell.length_c   1.000
_cell.angle_alpha   90.00
_cell.angle_beta   90.00
_cell.angle_gamma   90.00
#
_symmetry.space_group_name_H-M   'P 1'
#
loop_
_entity.id
_entity.type
_entity.pdbx_description
1 polymer ?
#
loop_
_entity_poly.entity_id
_entity_poly.type
_entity_poly.pdbx_seq_one_letter_code
_entity_poly.pdbx_strand_id
1 'polypeptide(L)'
;MIRADEGGKVDMMYNVEELFIVGLICLIIAGVLLVLNIKCKQLEESTDPLNPLLIIIIFFIGLAVVSFVKIVIFQQKCQETGRETYDVCSEEESLFRKEIKYIDDSGEIKTVSYFTMYADDHTHLDKIVYTYKNVYSYDYIYYKKFKKGTDE
;
A
#
# COMPACT_ATOMS: atom_id res chain seq x y z
N MET A 1 -6.26 2.68 10.60
CA MET A 1 -7.68 2.88 10.97
C MET A 1 -8.05 1.85 12.03
N ILE A 2 -8.54 2.28 13.17
CA ILE A 2 -8.94 1.37 14.28
C ILE A 2 -10.46 1.23 14.21
N ARG A 3 -10.95 0.05 13.91
CA ARG A 3 -12.39 -0.26 13.99
C ARG A 3 -12.61 -1.02 15.30
N ALA A 4 -13.40 -0.46 16.20
CA ALA A 4 -13.83 -1.18 17.40
C ALA A 4 -15.05 -2.03 17.02
N ASP A 5 -14.94 -3.34 17.11
CA ASP A 5 -16.08 -4.25 17.07
C ASP A 5 -16.72 -4.35 18.46
N GLU A 6 -18.01 -4.65 18.52
CA GLU A 6 -18.83 -4.67 19.77
C GLU A 6 -18.31 -5.65 20.86
N GLY A 7 -17.20 -6.33 20.64
CA GLY A 7 -16.57 -7.26 21.57
C GLY A 7 -15.24 -6.79 22.18
N GLY A 8 -14.83 -5.54 22.02
CA GLY A 8 -13.62 -4.98 22.65
C GLY A 8 -12.28 -5.52 22.12
N LYS A 9 -12.26 -6.28 21.04
CA LYS A 9 -11.04 -6.65 20.32
C LYS A 9 -10.67 -5.50 19.39
N VAL A 10 -9.57 -4.84 19.67
CA VAL A 10 -8.94 -3.88 18.78
C VAL A 10 -8.23 -4.67 17.66
N ASP A 11 -8.92 -4.91 16.55
CA ASP A 11 -8.27 -5.49 15.39
C ASP A 11 -7.48 -4.40 14.68
N MET A 12 -6.15 -4.53 14.75
CA MET A 12 -5.23 -3.63 14.08
C MET A 12 -5.33 -3.87 12.56
N MET A 13 -5.84 -2.87 11.84
CA MET A 13 -5.93 -2.92 10.37
C MET A 13 -4.63 -2.43 9.74
N TYR A 14 -4.10 -3.20 8.79
CA TYR A 14 -2.86 -2.91 8.07
C TYR A 14 -3.17 -2.44 6.66
N ASN A 15 -2.50 -1.38 6.22
CA ASN A 15 -2.53 -0.98 4.82
C ASN A 15 -1.66 -1.95 3.98
N VAL A 16 -2.11 -2.27 2.76
CA VAL A 16 -1.34 -3.09 1.80
C VAL A 16 0.02 -2.46 1.51
N GLU A 17 0.09 -1.14 1.34
CA GLU A 17 1.35 -0.43 1.11
C GLU A 17 2.31 -0.57 2.29
N GLU A 18 1.82 -0.45 3.52
CA GLU A 18 2.63 -0.65 4.73
C GLU A 18 3.18 -2.07 4.81
N LEU A 19 2.35 -3.08 4.50
CA LEU A 19 2.79 -4.48 4.47
C LEU A 19 3.87 -4.72 3.41
N PHE A 20 3.74 -4.07 2.24
CA PHE A 20 4.73 -4.16 1.18
C PHE A 20 6.07 -3.54 1.61
N ILE A 21 6.03 -2.35 2.20
CA ILE A 21 7.22 -1.65 2.71
C ILE A 21 7.91 -2.47 3.79
N VAL A 22 7.17 -3.01 4.76
CA VAL A 22 7.71 -3.87 5.82
C VAL A 22 8.37 -5.11 5.23
N GLY A 23 7.71 -5.79 4.28
CA GLY A 23 8.28 -6.95 3.59
C GLY A 23 9.59 -6.62 2.86
N LEU A 24 9.63 -5.48 2.17
CA LEU A 24 10.83 -5.02 1.45
C LEU A 24 11.98 -4.69 2.42
N ILE A 25 11.71 -3.99 3.50
CA ILE A 25 12.71 -3.66 4.54
C ILE A 25 13.29 -4.95 5.13
N CYS A 26 12.43 -5.93 5.46
CA CYS A 26 12.88 -7.21 5.99
C CYS A 26 13.81 -7.95 5.01
N LEU A 27 13.52 -7.93 3.71
CA LEU A 27 14.40 -8.52 2.69
C LEU A 27 15.74 -7.80 2.58
N ILE A 28 15.75 -6.47 2.63
CA ILE A 28 16.99 -5.68 2.59
C ILE A 28 17.86 -6.01 3.81
N ILE A 29 17.28 -6.04 5.00
CA ILE A 29 18.00 -6.39 6.23
C ILE A 29 18.57 -7.81 6.14
N ALA A 30 17.77 -8.79 5.70
CA ALA A 30 18.22 -10.17 5.51
C ALA A 30 19.38 -10.26 4.51
N GLY A 31 19.31 -9.51 3.40
CA GLY A 31 20.38 -9.45 2.39
C GLY A 31 21.69 -8.88 2.94
N VAL A 32 21.62 -7.77 3.69
CA VAL A 32 22.80 -7.16 4.35
C VAL A 32 23.43 -8.13 5.34
N LEU A 33 22.62 -8.75 6.20
CA LEU A 33 23.09 -9.71 7.19
C LEU A 33 23.71 -10.95 6.52
N LEU A 34 23.17 -11.41 5.39
CA LEU A 34 23.71 -12.52 4.62
C LEU A 34 25.11 -12.20 4.08
N VAL A 35 25.29 -10.99 3.51
CA VAL A 35 26.61 -10.54 3.03
C VAL A 35 27.61 -10.45 4.17
N LEU A 36 27.21 -9.92 5.32
CA LEU A 36 28.06 -9.86 6.51
C LEU A 36 28.45 -11.26 7.00
N ASN A 37 27.48 -12.19 7.03
CA ASN A 37 27.72 -13.58 7.42
C ASN A 37 28.74 -14.28 6.50
N ILE A 38 28.63 -14.07 5.18
CA ILE A 38 29.58 -14.62 4.21
C ILE A 38 30.99 -14.05 4.45
N LYS A 39 31.10 -12.72 4.66
CA LYS A 39 32.40 -12.08 4.95
C LYS A 39 33.01 -12.55 6.25
N CYS A 40 32.23 -12.69 7.32
CA CYS A 40 32.72 -13.20 8.60
C CYS A 40 33.21 -14.65 8.48
N LYS A 41 32.50 -15.51 7.74
CA LYS A 41 32.95 -16.89 7.49
C LYS A 41 34.23 -17.00 6.66
N GLN A 42 34.51 -16.04 5.80
CA GLN A 42 35.77 -15.97 5.05
C GLN A 42 36.95 -15.58 5.95
N LEU A 43 36.70 -14.89 7.08
CA LEU A 43 37.74 -14.43 8.02
C LEU A 43 37.98 -15.41 9.16
N GLU A 44 36.99 -16.24 9.51
CA GLU A 44 37.06 -17.24 10.58
C GLU A 44 36.90 -18.64 9.95
N GLU A 45 37.91 -19.52 10.14
CA GLU A 45 37.84 -20.97 9.82
C GLU A 45 36.85 -21.74 10.73
N SER A 46 35.92 -21.08 11.36
CA SER A 46 34.97 -21.66 12.31
C SER A 46 33.84 -22.41 11.62
N THR A 47 33.78 -23.70 11.89
CA THR A 47 32.79 -24.67 11.33
C THR A 47 31.53 -24.83 12.21
N ASP A 48 31.18 -23.84 13.04
CA ASP A 48 29.99 -23.97 13.90
C ASP A 48 28.68 -23.97 13.10
N PRO A 49 27.88 -25.06 13.18
CA PRO A 49 26.68 -25.25 12.35
C PRO A 49 25.52 -24.32 12.70
N LEU A 50 25.52 -23.71 13.89
CA LEU A 50 24.46 -22.81 14.37
C LEU A 50 25.00 -21.39 14.57
N ASN A 51 25.22 -20.72 13.48
CA ASN A 51 25.56 -19.29 13.54
C ASN A 51 24.28 -18.49 13.92
N PRO A 52 24.25 -17.78 15.07
CA PRO A 52 23.10 -16.99 15.52
C PRO A 52 22.65 -15.96 14.46
N LEU A 53 23.58 -15.47 13.64
CA LEU A 53 23.27 -14.58 12.54
C LEU A 53 22.38 -15.25 11.48
N LEU A 54 22.57 -16.55 11.20
CA LEU A 54 21.73 -17.30 10.26
C LEU A 54 20.28 -17.40 10.76
N ILE A 55 20.07 -17.58 12.06
CA ILE A 55 18.75 -17.64 12.66
C ILE A 55 18.02 -16.30 12.47
N ILE A 56 18.73 -15.19 12.68
CA ILE A 56 18.18 -13.84 12.49
C ILE A 56 17.81 -13.61 11.02
N ILE A 57 18.64 -14.04 10.08
CA ILE A 57 18.38 -13.95 8.63
C ILE A 57 17.09 -14.72 8.28
N ILE A 58 16.96 -15.96 8.75
CA ILE A 58 15.78 -16.80 8.52
C ILE A 58 14.52 -16.13 9.09
N PHE A 59 14.62 -15.52 10.26
CA PHE A 59 13.50 -14.80 10.88
C PHE A 59 13.02 -13.63 10.00
N PHE A 60 13.93 -12.78 9.49
CA PHE A 60 13.56 -11.67 8.61
C PHE A 60 12.99 -12.14 7.26
N ILE A 61 13.53 -13.21 6.69
CA ILE A 61 12.95 -13.82 5.49
C ILE A 61 11.53 -14.32 5.79
N GLY A 62 11.31 -14.98 6.92
CA GLY A 62 10.00 -15.44 7.33
C GLY A 62 8.97 -14.31 7.46
N LEU A 63 9.36 -13.19 8.08
CA LEU A 63 8.51 -12.00 8.18
C LEU A 63 8.15 -11.43 6.80
N ALA A 64 9.13 -11.33 5.89
CA ALA A 64 8.90 -10.87 4.54
C ALA A 64 7.90 -11.78 3.79
N VAL A 65 8.09 -13.09 3.86
CA VAL A 65 7.19 -14.08 3.23
C VAL A 65 5.76 -13.92 3.79
N VAL A 66 5.58 -13.80 5.09
CA VAL A 66 4.27 -13.61 5.72
C VAL A 66 3.60 -12.32 5.21
N SER A 67 4.36 -11.22 5.08
CA SER A 67 3.84 -9.95 4.57
C SER A 67 3.38 -10.08 3.12
N PHE A 68 4.18 -10.68 2.24
CA PHE A 68 3.81 -10.87 0.82
C PHE A 68 2.65 -11.86 0.64
N VAL A 69 2.59 -12.95 1.42
CA VAL A 69 1.46 -13.88 1.39
C VAL A 69 0.15 -13.19 1.77
N LYS A 70 0.16 -12.31 2.79
CA LYS A 70 -1.02 -11.51 3.14
C LYS A 70 -1.47 -10.62 1.98
N ILE A 71 -0.54 -9.95 1.28
CA ILE A 71 -0.85 -9.11 0.12
C ILE A 71 -1.49 -9.93 -1.00
N VAL A 72 -0.90 -11.08 -1.35
CA VAL A 72 -1.45 -11.97 -2.40
C VAL A 72 -2.86 -12.45 -2.05
N ILE A 73 -3.07 -12.88 -0.81
CA ILE A 73 -4.40 -13.32 -0.34
C ILE A 73 -5.39 -12.15 -0.38
N PHE A 74 -4.95 -10.94 0.00
CA PHE A 74 -5.78 -9.74 -0.08
C PHE A 74 -6.21 -9.46 -1.52
N GLN A 75 -5.28 -9.44 -2.48
CA GLN A 75 -5.58 -9.19 -3.89
C GLN A 75 -6.60 -10.17 -4.49
N GLN A 76 -6.59 -11.42 -4.03
CA GLN A 76 -7.53 -12.45 -4.49
C GLN A 76 -8.91 -12.39 -3.83
N LYS A 77 -9.01 -11.86 -2.62
CA LYS A 77 -10.21 -11.99 -1.76
C LYS A 77 -10.76 -10.66 -1.26
N CYS A 78 -10.13 -9.53 -1.61
CA CYS A 78 -10.62 -8.22 -1.19
C CYS A 78 -12.00 -7.94 -1.79
N GLN A 79 -12.82 -7.21 -1.04
CA GLN A 79 -14.13 -6.74 -1.45
C GLN A 79 -14.23 -5.25 -1.21
N GLU A 80 -14.96 -4.56 -2.07
CA GLU A 80 -15.32 -3.17 -1.85
C GLU A 80 -16.21 -3.08 -0.60
N THR A 81 -15.76 -2.32 0.38
CA THR A 81 -16.47 -2.16 1.66
C THR A 81 -16.89 -0.72 1.92
N GLY A 82 -16.39 0.22 1.14
CA GLY A 82 -16.77 1.62 1.23
C GLY A 82 -16.39 2.38 -0.02
N ARG A 83 -17.18 3.42 -0.31
CA ARG A 83 -16.92 4.38 -1.38
C ARG A 83 -17.20 5.76 -0.84
N GLU A 84 -16.26 6.67 -0.99
CA GLU A 84 -16.32 8.06 -0.58
C GLU A 84 -16.14 8.91 -1.83
N THR A 85 -17.07 9.84 -2.08
CA THR A 85 -17.04 10.73 -3.25
C THR A 85 -16.63 12.12 -2.81
N TYR A 86 -15.65 12.71 -3.46
CA TYR A 86 -15.08 14.00 -3.14
C TYR A 86 -15.18 14.99 -4.30
N ASP A 87 -15.37 16.27 -3.97
CA ASP A 87 -15.31 17.35 -4.94
C ASP A 87 -13.88 17.69 -5.30
N VAL A 88 -13.60 17.77 -6.59
CA VAL A 88 -12.28 18.10 -7.12
C VAL A 88 -12.09 19.61 -7.19
N CYS A 89 -11.03 20.11 -6.54
CA CYS A 89 -10.68 21.53 -6.52
C CYS A 89 -9.85 21.94 -7.72
N SER A 90 -8.84 21.14 -8.06
CA SER A 90 -7.95 21.42 -9.18
C SER A 90 -7.30 20.15 -9.73
N GLU A 91 -6.95 20.23 -11.01
CA GLU A 91 -6.19 19.21 -11.72
C GLU A 91 -4.88 19.87 -12.17
N GLU A 92 -3.76 19.25 -11.83
CA GLU A 92 -2.43 19.69 -12.23
C GLU A 92 -1.81 18.58 -13.08
N GLU A 93 -1.38 18.92 -14.30
CA GLU A 93 -0.71 17.99 -15.20
C GLU A 93 0.70 18.49 -15.47
N SER A 94 1.71 17.68 -15.14
CA SER A 94 3.09 17.87 -15.51
C SER A 94 3.54 16.80 -16.50
N LEU A 95 4.73 16.95 -17.12
CA LEU A 95 5.26 16.02 -18.13
C LEU A 95 5.30 14.54 -17.67
N PHE A 96 5.35 14.28 -16.37
CA PHE A 96 5.52 12.92 -15.82
C PHE A 96 4.49 12.57 -14.74
N ARG A 97 3.60 13.50 -14.35
CA ARG A 97 2.73 13.31 -13.20
C ARG A 97 1.42 14.06 -13.38
N LYS A 98 0.31 13.37 -13.15
CA LYS A 98 -1.01 13.97 -13.02
C LYS A 98 -1.39 13.96 -11.55
N GLU A 99 -1.86 15.10 -11.05
CA GLU A 99 -2.26 15.28 -9.67
C GLU A 99 -3.66 15.87 -9.62
N ILE A 100 -4.49 15.31 -8.72
CA ILE A 100 -5.81 15.84 -8.42
C ILE A 100 -5.83 16.30 -6.98
N LYS A 101 -6.27 17.54 -6.77
CA LYS A 101 -6.52 18.08 -5.43
C LYS A 101 -8.01 18.05 -5.14
N TYR A 102 -8.37 17.49 -4.00
CA TYR A 102 -9.74 17.35 -3.54
C TYR A 102 -9.88 17.75 -2.08
N ILE A 103 -11.09 18.09 -1.66
CA ILE A 103 -11.41 18.39 -0.26
C ILE A 103 -11.94 17.12 0.38
N ASP A 104 -11.31 16.70 1.49
CA ASP A 104 -11.78 15.56 2.26
C ASP A 104 -12.90 15.95 3.25
N ASP A 105 -13.47 14.97 3.95
CA ASP A 105 -14.56 15.18 4.92
C ASP A 105 -14.17 16.09 6.11
N SER A 106 -12.86 16.28 6.35
CA SER A 106 -12.36 17.21 7.37
C SER A 106 -12.25 18.66 6.87
N GLY A 107 -12.47 18.87 5.57
CA GLY A 107 -12.28 20.17 4.91
C GLY A 107 -10.81 20.44 4.52
N GLU A 108 -9.91 19.46 4.62
CA GLU A 108 -8.52 19.58 4.23
C GLU A 108 -8.34 19.27 2.74
N ILE A 109 -7.44 20.03 2.08
CA ILE A 109 -7.07 19.76 0.69
C ILE A 109 -6.03 18.64 0.67
N LYS A 110 -6.39 17.54 0.02
CA LYS A 110 -5.51 16.40 -0.22
C LYS A 110 -5.18 16.25 -1.70
N THR A 111 -4.03 15.63 -1.98
CA THR A 111 -3.56 15.40 -3.34
C THR A 111 -3.42 13.90 -3.59
N VAL A 112 -3.92 13.44 -4.73
CA VAL A 112 -3.73 12.09 -5.23
C VAL A 112 -3.05 12.12 -6.60
N SER A 113 -2.07 11.23 -6.81
CA SER A 113 -1.27 11.18 -8.05
C SER A 113 -1.52 9.91 -8.84
N TYR A 114 -2.08 8.87 -8.23
CA TYR A 114 -2.39 7.59 -8.86
C TYR A 114 -3.90 7.40 -8.86
N PHE A 115 -4.49 7.48 -10.04
CA PHE A 115 -5.93 7.32 -10.23
C PHE A 115 -6.24 6.82 -11.63
N THR A 116 -7.37 6.14 -11.77
CA THR A 116 -7.96 5.79 -13.07
C THR A 116 -8.94 6.89 -13.45
N MET A 117 -8.90 7.37 -14.70
CA MET A 117 -9.75 8.44 -15.19
C MET A 117 -10.85 7.89 -16.10
N TYR A 118 -12.07 8.32 -15.86
CA TYR A 118 -13.24 8.03 -16.70
C TYR A 118 -13.96 9.31 -17.12
N ALA A 119 -14.63 9.24 -18.25
CA ALA A 119 -15.55 10.29 -18.69
C ALA A 119 -16.88 10.14 -17.96
N ASP A 120 -17.44 11.26 -17.45
CA ASP A 120 -18.72 11.27 -16.76
C ASP A 120 -19.45 12.60 -17.00
N ASP A 121 -20.71 12.69 -16.55
CA ASP A 121 -21.54 13.90 -16.60
C ASP A 121 -21.13 14.92 -15.53
N HIS A 122 -20.47 14.48 -14.46
CA HIS A 122 -20.00 15.31 -13.35
C HIS A 122 -18.52 15.08 -13.06
N THR A 123 -17.83 16.13 -12.61
CA THR A 123 -16.42 16.00 -12.18
C THR A 123 -16.36 15.69 -10.68
N HIS A 124 -15.87 14.51 -10.34
CA HIS A 124 -15.69 14.07 -8.95
C HIS A 124 -14.58 13.03 -8.83
N LEU A 125 -14.14 12.78 -7.62
CA LEU A 125 -13.14 11.77 -7.29
C LEU A 125 -13.77 10.75 -6.33
N ASP A 126 -13.83 9.49 -6.73
CA ASP A 126 -14.22 8.39 -5.84
C ASP A 126 -12.99 7.76 -5.23
N LYS A 127 -12.99 7.64 -3.91
CA LYS A 127 -12.05 6.82 -3.14
C LYS A 127 -12.75 5.54 -2.74
N ILE A 128 -12.30 4.43 -3.30
CA ILE A 128 -12.87 3.11 -3.05
C ILE A 128 -12.01 2.40 -2.01
N VAL A 129 -12.66 1.89 -0.97
CA VAL A 129 -12.00 1.16 0.11
C VAL A 129 -12.24 -0.33 -0.09
N TYR A 130 -11.16 -1.08 -0.24
CA TYR A 130 -11.18 -2.53 -0.28
C TYR A 130 -10.69 -3.10 1.04
N THR A 131 -11.37 -4.11 1.56
CA THR A 131 -10.93 -4.79 2.78
C THR A 131 -11.00 -6.30 2.64
N TYR A 132 -10.11 -6.98 3.34
CA TYR A 132 -10.18 -8.42 3.60
C TYR A 132 -9.55 -8.72 4.95
N LYS A 133 -10.33 -9.25 5.89
CA LYS A 133 -9.92 -9.45 7.28
C LYS A 133 -9.37 -8.14 7.88
N ASN A 134 -8.09 -8.14 8.29
CA ASN A 134 -7.42 -6.99 8.90
C ASN A 134 -6.49 -6.24 7.92
N VAL A 135 -6.70 -6.40 6.60
CA VAL A 135 -5.93 -5.69 5.57
C VAL A 135 -6.87 -4.82 4.75
N TYR A 136 -6.43 -3.63 4.40
CA TYR A 136 -7.16 -2.70 3.56
C TYR A 136 -6.28 -2.05 2.50
N SER A 137 -6.90 -1.55 1.43
CA SER A 137 -6.29 -0.74 0.39
C SER A 137 -7.27 0.31 -0.12
N TYR A 138 -6.75 1.31 -0.81
CA TYR A 138 -7.55 2.34 -1.46
C TYR A 138 -7.24 2.38 -2.95
N ASP A 139 -8.30 2.56 -3.77
CA ASP A 139 -8.18 2.95 -5.16
C ASP A 139 -8.87 4.29 -5.37
N TYR A 140 -8.36 5.09 -6.30
CA TYR A 140 -8.93 6.37 -6.66
C TYR A 140 -9.39 6.34 -8.11
N ILE A 141 -10.66 6.74 -8.33
CA ILE A 141 -11.25 6.85 -9.66
C ILE A 141 -11.67 8.30 -9.86
N TYR A 142 -11.07 8.94 -10.87
CA TYR A 142 -11.40 10.31 -11.25
C TYR A 142 -12.38 10.31 -12.40
N TYR A 143 -13.53 10.92 -12.17
CA TYR A 143 -14.57 11.14 -13.17
C TYR A 143 -14.49 12.57 -13.64
N LYS A 144 -14.20 12.76 -14.94
CA LYS A 144 -14.04 14.07 -15.54
C LYS A 144 -15.17 14.35 -16.52
N LYS A 145 -15.82 15.52 -16.34
CA LYS A 145 -16.78 16.04 -17.30
C LYS A 145 -16.06 16.55 -18.54
N PHE A 146 -16.28 15.89 -19.67
CA PHE A 146 -15.83 16.40 -20.95
C PHE A 146 -16.91 17.31 -21.52
N LYS A 147 -16.52 18.56 -21.90
CA LYS A 147 -17.39 19.38 -22.72
C LYS A 147 -17.60 18.64 -24.04
N LYS A 148 -18.85 18.25 -24.35
CA LYS A 148 -19.22 17.84 -25.69
C LYS A 148 -18.79 18.97 -26.61
N GLY A 149 -17.89 18.70 -27.56
CA GLY A 149 -17.55 19.68 -28.59
C GLY A 149 -18.85 20.13 -29.25
N THR A 150 -19.16 21.40 -29.18
CA THR A 150 -20.12 22.03 -30.09
C THR A 150 -19.42 21.99 -31.44
N ASP A 151 -19.74 20.95 -32.22
CA ASP A 151 -19.48 20.97 -33.67
C ASP A 151 -20.33 22.12 -34.25
N GLU A 152 -19.68 23.28 -34.46
CA GLU A 152 -20.13 24.31 -35.39
C GLU A 152 -19.56 24.02 -36.76
#